data_fa264cbe205d9be379811dad25ed5203
#
_entry.id   fa264cbe205d9be379811dad25ed5203
#
_cell.length_a   1.000
_cell.length_b   1.000
_cell.length_c   1.000
_cell.angle_alpha   90.00
_cell.angle_beta   90.00
_cell.angle_gamma   90.00
#
_symmetry.space_group_name_H-M   'P 1'
#
loop_
_entity.id
_entity.type
_entity.pdbx_description
1 polymer ?
#
loop_
_entity_poly.entity_id
_entity_poly.type
_entity_poly.pdbx_seq_one_letter_code
_entity_poly.pdbx_strand_id
1 'polypeptide(L)'
;AYSYHPFEGSFNDPFLSDHFDIDYVAHEMAHQFGAFHTFGYENEFEGVSSEPGSGSTIMGYAGITGSDNVQKHSDPYFHYHSLKNINDYVQNQTCYTSSLIENNPPTVNAGADYTIPIGTPYELKATASDPDNLKLYYCWEQLDSGEVGTNNFGPNFHLGSQARSLPPTESAIRTIPRMESVLDGKLTETNPTIGSNWETVSNIERTLTWGVTVRDYFPALANGKGKTTSDARILKVTSKAGPFKILSQAEE
;
A
#
# COMPACT_ATOMS: atom_id res chain seq x y z
N ALA A 1 -19.39 -0.02 0.00
CA ALA A 1 -18.54 1.16 0.14
C ALA A 1 -18.85 1.84 1.47
N TYR A 2 -17.95 1.71 2.44
CA TYR A 2 -18.08 2.43 3.71
C TYR A 2 -17.67 3.88 3.46
N SER A 3 -18.58 4.82 3.68
CA SER A 3 -18.24 6.23 3.68
C SER A 3 -17.71 6.61 5.06
N TYR A 4 -16.41 6.88 5.15
CA TYR A 4 -15.81 7.49 6.32
C TYR A 4 -16.36 8.92 6.46
N HIS A 5 -17.06 9.19 7.57
CA HIS A 5 -17.31 10.55 8.02
C HIS A 5 -16.17 10.97 8.94
N PRO A 6 -15.43 12.05 8.67
CA PRO A 6 -14.57 12.62 9.68
C PRO A 6 -15.51 13.12 10.81
N PHE A 7 -15.48 12.40 11.91
CA PHE A 7 -16.23 12.79 13.11
C PHE A 7 -15.46 13.95 13.76
N GLU A 8 -16.00 15.15 13.71
CA GLU A 8 -15.56 16.25 14.56
C GLU A 8 -16.05 16.00 15.99
N GLY A 9 -15.63 14.89 16.59
CA GLY A 9 -15.90 14.51 17.95
C GLY A 9 -14.69 14.82 18.84
N SER A 10 -14.95 15.29 20.02
CA SER A 10 -13.94 15.53 21.05
C SER A 10 -13.11 14.26 21.27
N PHE A 11 -11.77 14.36 21.08
CA PHE A 11 -10.76 13.29 21.23
C PHE A 11 -10.67 12.65 22.62
N ASN A 12 -11.63 12.87 23.51
CA ASN A 12 -11.64 12.41 24.90
C ASN A 12 -12.63 11.30 25.21
N ASP A 13 -13.36 10.76 24.22
CA ASP A 13 -14.21 9.59 24.45
C ASP A 13 -13.49 8.32 24.00
N PRO A 14 -13.01 7.45 24.93
CA PRO A 14 -12.29 6.23 24.60
C PRO A 14 -13.15 5.19 23.87
N PHE A 15 -14.46 5.39 23.77
CA PHE A 15 -15.40 4.50 23.08
C PHE A 15 -15.81 4.99 21.69
N LEU A 16 -15.40 6.20 21.30
CA LEU A 16 -15.70 6.82 20.00
C LEU A 16 -14.44 7.30 19.27
N SER A 17 -13.30 6.63 19.46
CA SER A 17 -12.10 6.96 18.71
C SER A 17 -12.18 6.38 17.30
N ASP A 18 -11.80 7.14 16.27
CA ASP A 18 -11.63 6.68 14.89
C ASP A 18 -10.80 5.38 14.81
N HIS A 19 -9.87 5.20 15.74
CA HIS A 19 -9.04 4.02 15.82
C HIS A 19 -9.83 2.74 16.08
N PHE A 20 -10.84 2.78 16.97
CA PHE A 20 -11.69 1.61 17.19
C PHE A 20 -12.49 1.27 15.92
N ASP A 21 -13.03 2.27 15.25
CA ASP A 21 -13.81 2.07 14.04
C ASP A 21 -12.96 1.54 12.88
N ILE A 22 -11.69 1.94 12.78
CA ILE A 22 -10.78 1.54 11.73
C ILE A 22 -10.07 0.22 12.06
N ASP A 23 -9.44 0.12 13.25
CA ASP A 23 -8.60 -1.02 13.63
C ASP A 23 -9.44 -2.29 13.91
N TYR A 24 -10.73 -2.13 14.28
CA TYR A 24 -11.60 -3.24 14.65
C TYR A 24 -12.86 -3.33 13.80
N VAL A 25 -13.74 -2.32 13.82
CA VAL A 25 -15.07 -2.44 13.17
C VAL A 25 -14.92 -2.60 11.66
N ALA A 26 -14.15 -1.74 10.99
CA ALA A 26 -13.93 -1.84 9.55
C ALA A 26 -13.15 -3.10 9.18
N HIS A 27 -12.19 -3.51 10.01
CA HIS A 27 -11.40 -4.72 9.86
C HIS A 27 -12.29 -5.98 9.89
N GLU A 28 -13.07 -6.16 10.95
CA GLU A 28 -13.95 -7.31 11.11
C GLU A 28 -15.07 -7.35 10.06
N MET A 29 -15.61 -6.19 9.71
CA MET A 29 -16.56 -6.11 8.60
C MET A 29 -15.95 -6.52 7.28
N ALA A 30 -14.72 -6.16 7.00
CA ALA A 30 -14.04 -6.54 5.76
C ALA A 30 -13.85 -8.07 5.67
N HIS A 31 -13.60 -8.75 6.78
CA HIS A 31 -13.60 -10.22 6.82
C HIS A 31 -14.95 -10.81 6.40
N GLN A 32 -16.07 -10.20 6.81
CA GLN A 32 -17.40 -10.64 6.37
C GLN A 32 -17.59 -10.47 4.85
N PHE A 33 -16.81 -9.59 4.22
CA PHE A 33 -16.80 -9.40 2.77
C PHE A 33 -15.61 -10.09 2.08
N GLY A 34 -14.97 -11.06 2.73
CA GLY A 34 -13.96 -11.92 2.14
C GLY A 34 -12.54 -11.35 2.10
N ALA A 35 -12.26 -10.24 2.80
CA ALA A 35 -10.90 -9.75 2.93
C ALA A 35 -10.08 -10.65 3.87
N PHE A 36 -8.81 -10.87 3.51
CA PHE A 36 -7.81 -11.55 4.33
C PHE A 36 -6.84 -10.53 4.92
N HIS A 37 -6.10 -10.93 5.95
CA HIS A 37 -5.03 -10.11 6.51
C HIS A 37 -3.94 -9.86 5.47
N THR A 38 -3.38 -8.63 5.48
CA THR A 38 -2.33 -8.19 4.56
C THR A 38 -0.96 -8.08 5.19
N PHE A 39 -0.86 -8.19 6.51
CA PHE A 39 0.41 -8.15 7.25
C PHE A 39 1.38 -9.25 6.83
N GLY A 40 2.68 -8.98 7.00
CA GLY A 40 3.74 -9.90 6.66
C GLY A 40 4.59 -10.38 7.84
N TYR A 41 4.33 -9.95 9.09
CA TYR A 41 5.10 -10.46 10.23
C TYR A 41 4.95 -11.98 10.44
N GLU A 42 3.88 -12.54 9.92
CA GLU A 42 3.65 -13.97 9.69
C GLU A 42 2.98 -14.16 8.32
N ASN A 43 3.18 -15.31 7.70
CA ASN A 43 2.57 -15.65 6.42
C ASN A 43 1.27 -16.44 6.65
N GLU A 44 0.19 -15.74 6.92
CA GLU A 44 -1.11 -16.35 7.17
C GLU A 44 -1.83 -16.76 5.88
N PHE A 45 -1.77 -15.91 4.85
CA PHE A 45 -2.42 -16.16 3.56
C PHE A 45 -1.44 -15.93 2.41
N GLU A 46 -1.03 -17.02 1.76
CA GLU A 46 -0.17 -16.96 0.58
C GLU A 46 -0.81 -16.09 -0.53
N GLY A 47 -0.02 -15.17 -1.07
CA GLY A 47 -0.46 -14.25 -2.12
C GLY A 47 -1.16 -12.98 -1.62
N VAL A 48 -1.43 -12.83 -0.32
CA VAL A 48 -2.08 -11.65 0.26
C VAL A 48 -1.22 -10.96 1.32
N SER A 49 -0.44 -11.71 2.11
CA SER A 49 0.48 -11.17 3.13
C SER A 49 1.61 -10.36 2.48
N SER A 50 1.32 -9.13 2.08
CA SER A 50 2.18 -8.27 1.25
C SER A 50 2.49 -6.90 1.84
N GLU A 51 2.10 -6.66 3.09
CA GLU A 51 2.56 -5.51 3.86
C GLU A 51 3.65 -5.96 4.84
N PRO A 52 4.83 -5.32 4.89
CA PRO A 52 5.88 -5.72 5.82
C PRO A 52 5.46 -5.47 7.28
N GLY A 53 5.96 -6.26 8.20
CA GLY A 53 5.64 -6.17 9.62
C GLY A 53 4.15 -6.31 9.89
N SER A 54 3.63 -5.48 10.77
CA SER A 54 2.19 -5.41 11.08
C SER A 54 1.32 -5.00 9.91
N GLY A 55 1.91 -4.49 8.82
CA GLY A 55 1.16 -3.69 7.87
C GLY A 55 0.74 -2.34 8.45
N SER A 56 0.04 -1.57 7.63
CA SER A 56 -0.44 -0.23 8.00
C SER A 56 -1.85 0.07 7.50
N THR A 57 -2.44 -0.79 6.68
CA THR A 57 -3.80 -0.64 6.15
C THR A 57 -4.83 -1.32 7.07
N ILE A 58 -6.11 -1.17 6.76
CA ILE A 58 -7.21 -1.69 7.59
C ILE A 58 -7.04 -3.19 7.89
N MET A 59 -6.61 -4.01 6.93
CA MET A 59 -6.43 -5.46 7.12
C MET A 59 -5.05 -5.84 7.67
N GLY A 60 -4.23 -4.87 8.06
CA GLY A 60 -3.04 -5.05 8.86
C GLY A 60 -3.35 -5.20 10.36
N TYR A 61 -2.29 -5.38 11.16
CA TYR A 61 -2.34 -5.49 12.63
C TYR A 61 -1.51 -4.38 13.31
N ALA A 62 -1.62 -3.16 12.80
CA ALA A 62 -0.88 -2.03 13.34
C ALA A 62 -1.15 -1.85 14.85
N GLY A 63 -0.08 -1.79 15.63
CA GLY A 63 -0.12 -1.57 17.07
C GLY A 63 -0.16 -2.83 17.95
N ILE A 64 -0.40 -4.03 17.39
CA ILE A 64 -0.60 -5.24 18.19
C ILE A 64 0.40 -6.38 17.92
N THR A 65 1.44 -6.15 17.10
CA THR A 65 2.43 -7.16 16.69
C THR A 65 3.79 -7.02 17.41
N GLY A 66 3.85 -6.28 18.51
CA GLY A 66 5.09 -6.13 19.29
C GLY A 66 6.20 -5.42 18.53
N SER A 67 7.34 -6.08 18.33
CA SER A 67 8.50 -5.52 17.61
C SER A 67 8.26 -5.30 16.12
N ASP A 68 7.31 -6.02 15.54
CA ASP A 68 7.00 -5.96 14.10
C ASP A 68 6.01 -4.84 13.75
N ASN A 69 5.63 -4.00 14.72
CA ASN A 69 4.75 -2.87 14.46
C ASN A 69 5.39 -1.82 13.56
N VAL A 70 4.74 -1.55 12.43
CA VAL A 70 5.07 -0.47 11.49
C VAL A 70 4.61 0.87 12.07
N GLN A 71 3.42 0.90 12.66
CA GLN A 71 2.81 2.08 13.31
C GLN A 71 1.82 1.64 14.38
N LYS A 72 1.23 2.61 15.12
CA LYS A 72 0.37 2.33 16.27
C LYS A 72 -1.07 1.96 15.91
N HIS A 73 -1.59 2.47 14.81
CA HIS A 73 -2.97 2.31 14.36
C HIS A 73 -2.98 2.19 12.83
N SER A 74 -4.00 1.55 12.29
CA SER A 74 -4.18 1.42 10.85
C SER A 74 -4.55 2.76 10.21
N ASP A 75 -4.06 2.97 9.00
CA ASP A 75 -4.53 4.06 8.15
C ASP A 75 -5.91 3.72 7.56
N PRO A 76 -6.83 4.68 7.41
CA PRO A 76 -8.23 4.43 7.07
C PRO A 76 -8.45 4.12 5.58
N TYR A 77 -7.74 3.16 5.04
CA TYR A 77 -7.95 2.67 3.66
C TYR A 77 -7.60 1.19 3.54
N PHE A 78 -8.19 0.54 2.53
CA PHE A 78 -7.91 -0.84 2.19
C PHE A 78 -6.75 -0.97 1.21
N HIS A 79 -5.87 -1.93 1.46
CA HIS A 79 -4.81 -2.35 0.55
C HIS A 79 -5.38 -2.88 -0.77
N TYR A 80 -4.56 -2.87 -1.83
CA TYR A 80 -4.88 -3.43 -3.15
C TYR A 80 -5.49 -4.84 -3.06
N HIS A 81 -4.87 -5.75 -2.31
CA HIS A 81 -5.37 -7.11 -2.14
C HIS A 81 -6.72 -7.17 -1.41
N SER A 82 -6.91 -6.35 -0.40
CA SER A 82 -8.18 -6.28 0.33
C SER A 82 -9.32 -5.83 -0.57
N LEU A 83 -9.10 -4.78 -1.38
CA LEU A 83 -10.10 -4.32 -2.36
C LEU A 83 -10.43 -5.41 -3.38
N LYS A 84 -9.40 -6.13 -3.86
CA LYS A 84 -9.60 -7.24 -4.79
C LYS A 84 -10.40 -8.37 -4.16
N ASN A 85 -10.03 -8.81 -2.96
CA ASN A 85 -10.74 -9.90 -2.26
C ASN A 85 -12.20 -9.55 -1.99
N ILE A 86 -12.47 -8.33 -1.49
CA ILE A 86 -13.84 -7.84 -1.24
C ILE A 86 -14.64 -7.83 -2.54
N ASN A 87 -14.08 -7.29 -3.62
CA ASN A 87 -14.76 -7.22 -4.90
C ASN A 87 -15.05 -8.61 -5.46
N ASP A 88 -14.06 -9.50 -5.46
CA ASP A 88 -14.20 -10.89 -5.92
C ASP A 88 -15.26 -11.65 -5.11
N TYR A 89 -15.27 -11.46 -3.78
CA TYR A 89 -16.28 -12.07 -2.91
C TYR A 89 -17.68 -11.56 -3.21
N VAL A 90 -17.87 -10.24 -3.23
CA VAL A 90 -19.20 -9.61 -3.43
C VAL A 90 -19.79 -9.96 -4.78
N GLN A 91 -18.98 -10.01 -5.85
CA GLN A 91 -19.46 -10.38 -7.19
C GLN A 91 -20.00 -11.81 -7.26
N ASN A 92 -19.57 -12.70 -6.39
CA ASN A 92 -20.02 -14.09 -6.32
C ASN A 92 -21.23 -14.31 -5.39
N GLN A 93 -21.74 -13.26 -4.73
CA GLN A 93 -22.93 -13.36 -3.88
C GLN A 93 -24.19 -13.06 -4.67
N THR A 94 -25.31 -13.62 -4.20
CA THR A 94 -26.64 -13.44 -4.82
C THR A 94 -27.68 -12.87 -3.85
N CYS A 95 -27.30 -12.61 -2.59
CA CYS A 95 -28.22 -12.22 -1.51
C CYS A 95 -28.29 -10.71 -1.27
N TYR A 96 -27.87 -9.89 -2.24
CA TYR A 96 -27.88 -8.43 -2.13
C TYR A 96 -28.85 -7.77 -3.10
N THR A 97 -29.23 -6.54 -2.80
CA THR A 97 -29.88 -5.63 -3.76
C THR A 97 -28.85 -4.62 -4.24
N SER A 98 -28.84 -4.35 -5.54
CA SER A 98 -27.95 -3.33 -6.13
C SER A 98 -28.75 -2.11 -6.56
N SER A 99 -28.14 -0.94 -6.42
CA SER A 99 -28.64 0.31 -7.00
C SER A 99 -27.52 0.93 -7.85
N LEU A 100 -27.92 1.58 -8.94
CA LEU A 100 -26.97 2.31 -9.77
C LEU A 100 -26.44 3.53 -9.01
N ILE A 101 -25.13 3.70 -9.08
CA ILE A 101 -24.43 4.90 -8.62
C ILE A 101 -24.09 5.72 -9.87
N GLU A 102 -24.53 6.97 -9.91
CA GLU A 102 -24.17 7.93 -10.97
C GLU A 102 -22.74 8.41 -10.79
N ASN A 103 -21.80 7.52 -11.01
CA ASN A 103 -20.36 7.76 -11.02
C ASN A 103 -19.71 6.69 -11.89
N ASN A 104 -18.86 7.08 -12.83
CA ASN A 104 -18.08 6.17 -13.65
C ASN A 104 -16.73 5.89 -12.97
N PRO A 105 -16.22 4.65 -13.02
CA PRO A 105 -14.92 4.37 -12.44
C PRO A 105 -13.80 5.09 -13.20
N PRO A 106 -12.75 5.55 -12.51
CA PRO A 106 -11.57 6.08 -13.18
C PRO A 106 -10.87 4.98 -14.01
N THR A 107 -10.09 5.39 -14.99
CA THR A 107 -9.16 4.50 -15.70
C THR A 107 -7.76 4.71 -15.15
N VAL A 108 -6.93 3.67 -15.12
CA VAL A 108 -5.55 3.74 -14.67
C VAL A 108 -4.64 2.88 -15.54
N ASN A 109 -3.40 3.34 -15.70
CA ASN A 109 -2.32 2.61 -16.34
C ASN A 109 -1.06 2.75 -15.46
N ALA A 110 -0.58 1.64 -14.92
CA ALA A 110 0.62 1.55 -14.08
C ALA A 110 1.92 1.78 -14.86
N GLY A 111 1.85 1.85 -16.18
CA GLY A 111 2.99 1.96 -17.08
C GLY A 111 3.63 0.60 -17.43
N ALA A 112 4.64 0.63 -18.29
CA ALA A 112 5.32 -0.59 -18.75
C ALA A 112 6.27 -1.16 -17.68
N ASP A 113 6.49 -2.46 -17.72
CA ASP A 113 7.53 -3.14 -16.93
C ASP A 113 8.92 -2.61 -17.27
N TYR A 114 9.81 -2.60 -16.28
CA TYR A 114 11.20 -2.18 -16.50
C TYR A 114 12.18 -2.93 -15.60
N THR A 115 13.47 -2.78 -15.92
CA THR A 115 14.56 -3.41 -15.17
C THR A 115 15.50 -2.34 -14.62
N ILE A 116 15.90 -2.48 -13.36
CA ILE A 116 16.84 -1.60 -12.69
C ILE A 116 18.04 -2.40 -12.15
N PRO A 117 19.21 -1.75 -11.95
CA PRO A 117 20.29 -2.34 -11.19
C PRO A 117 19.96 -2.56 -9.71
N ILE A 118 20.64 -3.50 -9.06
CA ILE A 118 20.64 -3.61 -7.59
C ILE A 118 21.03 -2.28 -6.93
N GLY A 119 20.54 -2.02 -5.72
CA GLY A 119 20.88 -0.85 -4.92
C GLY A 119 20.46 0.49 -5.55
N THR A 120 19.51 0.49 -6.47
CA THR A 120 19.09 1.69 -7.20
C THR A 120 17.71 2.14 -6.70
N PRO A 121 17.57 3.40 -6.25
CA PRO A 121 16.26 3.99 -5.99
C PRO A 121 15.48 4.17 -7.31
N TYR A 122 14.16 4.12 -7.26
CA TYR A 122 13.31 4.17 -8.44
C TYR A 122 12.01 4.92 -8.21
N GLU A 123 11.42 5.37 -9.30
CA GLU A 123 10.14 6.05 -9.32
C GLU A 123 9.07 5.16 -9.97
N LEU A 124 7.93 5.05 -9.29
CA LEU A 124 6.70 4.50 -9.81
C LEU A 124 5.83 5.65 -10.28
N LYS A 125 5.33 5.57 -11.52
CA LYS A 125 4.47 6.61 -12.10
C LYS A 125 3.32 5.98 -12.85
N ALA A 126 2.10 6.39 -12.51
CA ALA A 126 0.88 6.01 -13.21
C ALA A 126 0.34 7.16 -14.06
N THR A 127 -0.54 6.82 -14.98
CA THR A 127 -1.45 7.76 -15.63
C THR A 127 -2.88 7.31 -15.37
N ALA A 128 -3.78 8.26 -15.12
CA ALA A 128 -5.18 7.97 -14.88
C ALA A 128 -6.06 9.10 -15.42
N SER A 129 -7.31 8.78 -15.71
CA SER A 129 -8.33 9.76 -16.05
C SER A 129 -9.67 9.32 -15.49
N ASP A 130 -10.53 10.29 -15.21
CA ASP A 130 -11.87 10.07 -14.73
C ASP A 130 -12.89 10.62 -15.73
N PRO A 131 -13.90 9.83 -16.16
CA PRO A 131 -14.90 10.29 -17.10
C PRO A 131 -15.77 11.43 -16.58
N ASP A 132 -15.93 11.51 -15.26
CA ASP A 132 -16.75 12.53 -14.60
C ASP A 132 -15.89 13.75 -14.17
N ASN A 133 -14.61 13.77 -14.53
CA ASN A 133 -13.61 14.79 -14.17
C ASN A 133 -13.44 14.99 -12.66
N LEU A 134 -13.58 13.93 -11.90
CA LEU A 134 -13.37 13.95 -10.46
C LEU A 134 -11.88 13.96 -10.12
N LYS A 135 -11.57 14.44 -8.92
CA LYS A 135 -10.21 14.48 -8.40
C LYS A 135 -9.75 13.08 -8.07
N LEU A 136 -8.57 12.72 -8.57
CA LEU A 136 -8.01 11.38 -8.40
C LEU A 136 -6.96 11.32 -7.30
N TYR A 137 -6.96 10.19 -6.57
CA TYR A 137 -5.99 9.86 -5.53
C TYR A 137 -5.36 8.51 -5.83
N TYR A 138 -4.05 8.43 -5.69
CA TYR A 138 -3.21 7.30 -6.07
C TYR A 138 -2.60 6.65 -4.82
N CYS A 139 -2.60 5.34 -4.79
CA CYS A 139 -1.92 4.53 -3.79
C CYS A 139 -1.10 3.46 -4.50
N TRP A 140 0.23 3.54 -4.40
CA TRP A 140 1.13 2.52 -4.88
C TRP A 140 1.50 1.56 -3.76
N GLU A 141 1.32 0.27 -3.98
CA GLU A 141 1.51 -0.79 -3.00
C GLU A 141 2.31 -1.94 -3.60
N GLN A 142 3.26 -2.47 -2.86
CA GLN A 142 3.99 -3.66 -3.27
C GLN A 142 3.12 -4.89 -3.03
N LEU A 143 3.06 -5.80 -4.02
CA LEU A 143 2.15 -6.95 -4.01
C LEU A 143 2.87 -8.28 -3.79
N ASP A 144 4.17 -8.25 -3.54
CA ASP A 144 4.96 -9.45 -3.28
C ASP A 144 4.62 -10.00 -1.88
N SER A 145 4.08 -11.20 -1.84
CA SER A 145 3.70 -11.87 -0.60
C SER A 145 4.87 -12.62 0.03
N GLY A 146 4.89 -12.68 1.35
CA GLY A 146 5.86 -13.43 2.12
C GLY A 146 6.05 -12.90 3.53
N GLU A 147 6.63 -13.73 4.40
CA GLU A 147 6.89 -13.36 5.79
C GLU A 147 8.04 -12.36 5.89
N VAL A 148 7.72 -11.14 6.29
CA VAL A 148 8.66 -10.02 6.44
C VAL A 148 8.37 -9.27 7.73
N GLY A 149 9.11 -9.59 8.79
CA GLY A 149 9.10 -8.89 10.06
C GLY A 149 10.36 -8.04 10.27
N THR A 150 10.47 -7.40 11.41
CA THR A 150 11.62 -6.56 11.80
C THR A 150 12.97 -7.25 11.58
N ASN A 151 13.08 -8.53 11.94
CA ASN A 151 14.36 -9.24 11.95
C ASN A 151 14.87 -9.66 10.56
N ASN A 152 13.99 -9.77 9.58
CA ASN A 152 14.37 -10.19 8.22
C ASN A 152 14.10 -9.12 7.17
N PHE A 153 13.51 -7.97 7.54
CA PHE A 153 13.37 -6.83 6.65
C PHE A 153 14.73 -6.28 6.24
N GLY A 154 14.94 -6.07 4.94
CA GLY A 154 16.17 -5.47 4.47
C GLY A 154 16.47 -5.70 2.99
N PRO A 155 17.55 -5.07 2.49
CA PRO A 155 17.89 -5.04 1.05
C PRO A 155 18.28 -6.41 0.49
N ASN A 156 18.69 -7.34 1.34
CA ASN A 156 19.16 -8.68 0.96
C ASN A 156 18.10 -9.77 1.18
N PHE A 157 16.89 -9.40 1.60
CA PHE A 157 15.83 -10.36 1.82
C PHE A 157 15.02 -10.55 0.53
N HIS A 158 14.69 -11.79 0.20
CA HIS A 158 14.16 -12.16 -1.12
C HIS A 158 12.64 -12.39 -1.17
N LEU A 159 11.97 -12.42 -0.02
CA LEU A 159 10.52 -12.61 0.06
C LEU A 159 9.79 -11.31 0.43
N GLY A 160 8.50 -11.29 0.16
CA GLY A 160 7.56 -10.27 0.61
C GLY A 160 7.91 -8.85 0.17
N SER A 161 7.25 -7.89 0.79
CA SER A 161 7.41 -6.48 0.45
C SER A 161 8.59 -5.82 1.13
N GLN A 162 9.24 -4.93 0.39
CA GLN A 162 10.35 -4.08 0.84
C GLN A 162 9.92 -2.63 1.09
N ALA A 163 8.62 -2.35 0.98
CA ALA A 163 8.07 -1.04 1.25
C ALA A 163 6.65 -1.16 1.82
N ARG A 164 6.41 -0.43 2.90
CA ARG A 164 5.08 -0.32 3.52
C ARG A 164 4.07 0.35 2.60
N SER A 165 2.78 0.11 2.79
CA SER A 165 1.72 0.91 2.19
C SER A 165 1.73 2.33 2.77
N LEU A 166 1.38 3.32 1.95
CA LEU A 166 1.23 4.72 2.34
C LEU A 166 -0.15 5.23 1.93
N PRO A 167 -0.74 6.16 2.71
CA PRO A 167 -2.04 6.72 2.39
C PRO A 167 -2.14 7.26 0.96
N PRO A 168 -3.32 7.16 0.33
CA PRO A 168 -3.55 7.69 -1.01
C PRO A 168 -3.27 9.19 -1.08
N THR A 169 -2.60 9.63 -2.13
CA THR A 169 -2.26 11.03 -2.41
C THR A 169 -2.69 11.46 -3.81
N GLU A 170 -2.71 12.76 -4.07
CA GLU A 170 -2.97 13.31 -5.40
C GLU A 170 -1.82 13.07 -6.40
N SER A 171 -0.64 12.73 -5.89
CA SER A 171 0.51 12.42 -6.73
C SER A 171 0.39 11.03 -7.34
N ALA A 172 0.46 10.96 -8.66
CA ALA A 172 0.56 9.69 -9.38
C ALA A 172 1.94 9.03 -9.24
N ILE A 173 2.86 9.67 -8.52
CA ILE A 173 4.26 9.27 -8.39
C ILE A 173 4.55 8.83 -6.97
N ARG A 174 5.26 7.69 -6.83
CA ARG A 174 5.89 7.23 -5.59
C ARG A 174 7.35 6.90 -5.86
N THR A 175 8.26 7.44 -5.03
CA THR A 175 9.69 7.10 -5.06
C THR A 175 9.99 6.04 -3.99
N ILE A 176 10.82 5.06 -4.32
CA ILE A 176 11.27 3.99 -3.41
C ILE A 176 12.80 4.02 -3.28
N PRO A 177 13.32 4.15 -2.04
CA PRO A 177 12.59 4.61 -0.88
C PRO A 177 12.12 6.05 -1.08
N ARG A 178 11.33 6.60 -0.14
CA ARG A 178 10.82 7.98 -0.23
C ARG A 178 11.93 8.99 -0.51
N MET A 179 11.60 10.09 -1.20
CA MET A 179 12.59 11.03 -1.74
C MET A 179 13.52 11.60 -0.65
N GLU A 180 13.02 11.84 0.56
CA GLU A 180 13.84 12.33 1.68
C GLU A 180 14.96 11.36 2.01
N SER A 181 14.67 10.05 2.02
CA SER A 181 15.70 9.02 2.23
C SER A 181 16.72 8.98 1.09
N VAL A 182 16.28 9.18 -0.16
CA VAL A 182 17.17 9.24 -1.31
C VAL A 182 18.12 10.43 -1.20
N LEU A 183 17.61 11.61 -0.85
CA LEU A 183 18.42 12.83 -0.68
C LEU A 183 19.42 12.72 0.48
N ASP A 184 19.04 12.00 1.54
CA ASP A 184 19.91 11.71 2.69
C ASP A 184 20.93 10.57 2.41
N GLY A 185 20.88 9.93 1.24
CA GLY A 185 21.71 8.75 0.92
C GLY A 185 21.34 7.48 1.69
N LYS A 186 20.17 7.46 2.35
CA LYS A 186 19.64 6.33 3.14
C LYS A 186 18.78 5.42 2.25
N LEU A 187 19.40 4.68 1.36
CA LEU A 187 18.69 3.84 0.38
C LEU A 187 18.21 2.51 0.95
N THR A 188 18.79 2.08 2.06
CA THR A 188 18.48 0.78 2.67
C THR A 188 18.14 0.94 4.14
N GLU A 189 17.23 0.11 4.60
CA GLU A 189 16.84 -0.01 6.00
C GLU A 189 16.84 -1.49 6.41
N THR A 190 17.30 -1.78 7.63
CA THR A 190 17.27 -3.10 8.26
C THR A 190 16.83 -2.98 9.69
N ASN A 191 16.20 -4.01 10.22
CA ASN A 191 15.64 -4.01 11.59
C ASN A 191 14.81 -2.74 11.89
N PRO A 192 13.83 -2.42 11.04
CA PRO A 192 13.02 -1.22 11.24
C PRO A 192 12.28 -1.29 12.57
N THR A 193 11.95 -0.15 13.12
CA THR A 193 11.17 -0.02 14.36
C THR A 193 9.87 0.71 14.09
N ILE A 194 8.99 0.73 15.06
CA ILE A 194 7.74 1.48 14.96
C ILE A 194 8.01 2.96 14.58
N GLY A 195 7.34 3.42 13.53
CA GLY A 195 7.46 4.79 13.03
C GLY A 195 8.68 5.04 12.14
N SER A 196 9.56 4.06 11.89
CA SER A 196 10.57 4.16 10.86
C SER A 196 9.96 4.02 9.45
N ASN A 197 10.78 4.17 8.41
CA ASN A 197 10.25 4.24 7.05
C ASN A 197 9.68 2.94 6.52
N TRP A 198 10.24 1.79 6.95
CA TRP A 198 9.90 0.49 6.38
C TRP A 198 9.97 0.48 4.85
N GLU A 199 11.04 1.07 4.32
CA GLU A 199 11.31 1.13 2.89
C GLU A 199 12.80 0.86 2.61
N THR A 200 13.09 0.02 1.63
CA THR A 200 14.46 -0.32 1.23
C THR A 200 14.53 -0.65 -0.26
N VAL A 201 15.64 -0.31 -0.91
CA VAL A 201 15.95 -0.87 -2.24
C VAL A 201 16.48 -2.29 -2.09
N SER A 202 16.42 -3.07 -3.17
CA SER A 202 16.97 -4.43 -3.20
C SER A 202 18.45 -4.42 -3.61
N ASN A 203 19.30 -5.11 -2.85
CA ASN A 203 20.69 -5.38 -3.19
C ASN A 203 20.89 -6.77 -3.80
N ILE A 204 19.80 -7.49 -4.06
CA ILE A 204 19.79 -8.80 -4.69
C ILE A 204 18.88 -8.80 -5.92
N GLU A 205 19.09 -9.75 -6.80
CA GLU A 205 18.17 -9.96 -7.93
C GLU A 205 16.81 -10.42 -7.42
N ARG A 206 15.77 -9.74 -7.83
CA ARG A 206 14.39 -10.15 -7.58
C ARG A 206 13.41 -9.49 -8.55
N THR A 207 12.24 -10.04 -8.64
CA THR A 207 11.10 -9.44 -9.31
C THR A 207 10.22 -8.81 -8.25
N LEU A 208 9.83 -7.55 -8.46
CA LEU A 208 8.93 -6.78 -7.61
C LEU A 208 7.65 -6.50 -8.38
N THR A 209 6.51 -6.80 -7.78
CA THR A 209 5.20 -6.49 -8.34
C THR A 209 4.62 -5.29 -7.61
N TRP A 210 4.29 -4.24 -8.36
CA TRP A 210 3.71 -3.01 -7.83
C TRP A 210 2.31 -2.79 -8.37
N GLY A 211 1.35 -2.66 -7.48
CA GLY A 211 -0.01 -2.26 -7.80
C GLY A 211 -0.23 -0.78 -7.55
N VAL A 212 -1.05 -0.16 -8.37
CA VAL A 212 -1.59 1.17 -8.12
C VAL A 212 -3.10 1.09 -8.06
N THR A 213 -3.67 1.63 -6.97
CA THR A 213 -5.11 1.84 -6.85
C THR A 213 -5.42 3.31 -7.00
N VAL A 214 -6.29 3.64 -7.92
CA VAL A 214 -6.78 5.02 -8.13
C VAL A 214 -8.21 5.13 -7.62
N ARG A 215 -8.47 6.17 -6.85
CA ARG A 215 -9.76 6.48 -6.23
C ARG A 215 -10.22 7.86 -6.70
N ASP A 216 -11.49 7.98 -7.09
CA ASP A 216 -12.10 9.25 -7.48
C ASP A 216 -12.64 10.06 -6.27
N TYR A 217 -12.72 9.44 -5.10
CA TYR A 217 -13.04 10.07 -3.82
C TYR A 217 -12.10 9.60 -2.72
N PHE A 218 -11.41 10.57 -2.08
CA PHE A 218 -10.63 10.30 -0.87
C PHE A 218 -10.36 11.64 -0.13
N PRO A 219 -10.51 11.73 1.20
CA PRO A 219 -11.30 10.82 2.02
C PRO A 219 -12.73 10.71 1.50
N ALA A 220 -13.42 9.61 1.79
CA ALA A 220 -14.74 9.35 1.24
C ALA A 220 -15.70 10.52 1.49
N LEU A 221 -16.24 11.08 0.43
CA LEU A 221 -17.28 12.07 0.56
C LEU A 221 -18.60 11.40 0.96
N ALA A 222 -19.42 12.14 1.68
CA ALA A 222 -20.60 11.76 2.45
C ALA A 222 -21.71 10.98 1.74
N ASN A 223 -21.52 10.31 0.64
CA ASN A 223 -22.59 9.60 -0.07
C ASN A 223 -22.21 8.20 -0.59
N GLY A 224 -21.03 7.66 -0.24
CA GLY A 224 -20.64 6.30 -0.65
C GLY A 224 -20.55 6.09 -2.17
N LYS A 225 -20.31 7.14 -2.94
CA LYS A 225 -20.34 7.12 -4.41
C LYS A 225 -18.97 6.94 -5.04
N GLY A 226 -17.91 6.88 -4.26
CA GLY A 226 -16.55 6.72 -4.77
C GLY A 226 -16.36 5.37 -5.47
N LYS A 227 -15.57 5.36 -6.54
CA LYS A 227 -15.14 4.17 -7.25
C LYS A 227 -13.62 4.06 -7.27
N THR A 228 -13.15 2.84 -7.46
CA THR A 228 -11.73 2.54 -7.53
C THR A 228 -11.44 1.71 -8.77
N THR A 229 -10.26 1.92 -9.34
CA THR A 229 -9.70 1.05 -10.37
C THR A 229 -8.24 0.82 -10.06
N SER A 230 -7.75 -0.36 -10.36
CA SER A 230 -6.37 -0.75 -10.07
C SER A 230 -5.70 -1.33 -11.31
N ASP A 231 -4.38 -1.14 -11.38
CA ASP A 231 -3.50 -1.76 -12.37
C ASP A 231 -2.19 -2.14 -11.70
N ALA A 232 -1.37 -2.96 -12.35
CA ALA A 232 -0.11 -3.41 -11.77
C ALA A 232 0.99 -3.49 -12.84
N ARG A 233 2.25 -3.42 -12.36
CA ARG A 233 3.45 -3.56 -13.20
C ARG A 233 4.51 -4.37 -12.50
N ILE A 234 5.46 -4.88 -13.28
CA ILE A 234 6.61 -5.63 -12.82
C ILE A 234 7.88 -4.77 -12.94
N LEU A 235 8.67 -4.78 -11.88
CA LEU A 235 10.00 -4.21 -11.85
C LEU A 235 11.00 -5.33 -11.55
N LYS A 236 11.97 -5.52 -12.44
CA LYS A 236 13.03 -6.51 -12.26
C LYS A 236 14.30 -5.85 -11.75
N VAL A 237 14.84 -6.35 -10.65
CA VAL A 237 16.12 -5.94 -10.10
C VAL A 237 17.20 -6.90 -10.59
N THR A 238 18.29 -6.40 -11.18
CA THR A 238 19.36 -7.21 -11.77
C THR A 238 20.74 -6.84 -11.25
N SER A 239 21.60 -7.84 -11.06
CA SER A 239 23.02 -7.67 -10.75
C SER A 239 23.91 -7.49 -11.99
N LYS A 240 23.34 -7.60 -13.20
CA LYS A 240 24.10 -7.50 -14.47
C LYS A 240 24.56 -6.09 -14.80
N ALA A 241 24.04 -5.08 -14.11
CA ALA A 241 24.41 -3.67 -14.23
C ALA A 241 24.31 -3.00 -12.86
N GLY A 242 25.06 -1.92 -12.65
CA GLY A 242 24.92 -1.05 -11.47
C GLY A 242 25.80 -1.39 -10.28
N PRO A 243 25.62 -0.76 -9.11
CA PRO A 243 24.54 0.22 -8.87
C PRO A 243 24.69 1.48 -9.74
N PHE A 244 23.60 2.19 -9.96
CA PHE A 244 23.63 3.48 -10.67
C PHE A 244 24.53 4.47 -9.93
N LYS A 245 25.47 5.10 -10.65
CA LYS A 245 26.38 6.12 -10.10
C LYS A 245 26.41 7.33 -11.02
N ILE A 246 26.30 8.52 -10.44
CA ILE A 246 26.55 9.77 -11.15
C ILE A 246 28.07 10.03 -11.04
N LEU A 247 28.80 9.88 -12.13
CA LEU A 247 30.26 10.04 -12.15
C LEU A 247 30.69 11.49 -12.39
N SER A 248 29.84 12.32 -12.99
CA SER A 248 30.15 13.68 -13.43
C SER A 248 30.08 14.75 -12.34
N GLN A 249 29.66 14.41 -11.11
CA GLN A 249 29.52 15.33 -9.96
C GLN A 249 30.27 14.86 -8.74
N ALA A 250 31.19 13.91 -8.87
CA ALA A 250 31.90 13.30 -7.74
C ALA A 250 33.18 14.03 -7.34
N GLU A 251 33.51 15.18 -7.92
CA GLU A 251 34.68 15.96 -7.58
C GLU A 251 34.33 17.45 -7.42
N GLU A 252 34.03 17.86 -6.21
CA GLU A 252 34.36 19.18 -5.65
C GLU A 252 34.94 19.00 -4.24
#